data_de6c33a0b371eaab5f5db095337d4ab8
#
_entry.id   de6c33a0b371eaab5f5db095337d4ab8
#
_cell.length_a   1.000
_cell.length_b   1.000
_cell.length_c   1.000
_cell.angle_alpha   90.00
_cell.angle_beta   90.00
_cell.angle_gamma   90.00
#
_symmetry.space_group_name_H-M   'P 1'
#
loop_
_entity.id
_entity.type
_entity.pdbx_description
1 polymer ?
#
loop_
_entity_poly.entity_id
_entity_poly.type
_entity_poly.pdbx_seq_one_letter_code
_entity_poly.pdbx_strand_id
1 'polypeptide(L)'
;MEQITTPTDIGALNDKIEKESAFVDILTMEMNKVIVGQKHMIERLLIGLLGQGHILLEGVPGLAKTLSINTLSQAVKGSFSRVQFTPDLLPADVVGTLIYNMKDNDFSIKKGPIFANFVLADEINRAPAKVQSALLEAMQERQITIGDTTFKLDEPFLVMATQNPVEQEGTYPLPEAQVDRFMLK
;
A
#
# COMPACT_ATOMS: atom_id res chain seq x y z
N MET A 1 -9.88 18.86 22.57
CA MET A 1 -8.68 18.43 23.33
C MET A 1 -9.15 18.12 24.73
N GLU A 2 -9.57 16.89 25.00
CA GLU A 2 -9.84 16.44 26.36
C GLU A 2 -8.50 16.21 27.07
N GLN A 3 -8.34 16.88 28.21
CA GLN A 3 -7.13 16.75 29.04
C GLN A 3 -7.24 15.42 29.80
N ILE A 4 -6.39 14.46 29.41
CA ILE A 4 -6.16 13.23 30.20
C ILE A 4 -5.27 13.61 31.37
N THR A 5 -5.85 13.86 32.56
CA THR A 5 -5.11 14.42 33.69
C THR A 5 -5.21 13.59 34.99
N THR A 6 -5.78 12.37 35.00
CA THR A 6 -5.86 11.54 36.21
C THR A 6 -5.33 10.11 35.99
N PRO A 7 -4.71 9.48 37.02
CA PRO A 7 -4.26 8.08 36.94
C PRO A 7 -5.36 7.06 36.62
N THR A 8 -6.60 7.39 36.99
CA THR A 8 -7.80 6.56 36.73
C THR A 8 -8.12 6.53 35.23
N ASP A 9 -7.89 7.65 34.50
CA ASP A 9 -8.14 7.75 33.07
C ASP A 9 -7.10 6.94 32.27
N ILE A 10 -5.86 6.86 32.75
CA ILE A 10 -4.78 6.08 32.10
C ILE A 10 -5.07 4.58 32.20
N GLY A 11 -5.56 4.11 33.36
CA GLY A 11 -5.92 2.71 33.56
C GLY A 11 -7.05 2.29 32.61
N ALA A 12 -8.13 3.06 32.57
CA ALA A 12 -9.26 2.82 31.70
C ALA A 12 -8.87 2.89 30.21
N LEU A 13 -7.94 3.78 29.86
CA LEU A 13 -7.41 3.87 28.50
C LEU A 13 -6.59 2.65 28.12
N ASN A 14 -5.73 2.15 29.03
CA ASN A 14 -4.94 0.95 28.79
C ASN A 14 -5.82 -0.29 28.62
N ASP A 15 -6.83 -0.48 29.46
CA ASP A 15 -7.79 -1.58 29.34
C ASP A 15 -8.54 -1.55 28.00
N LYS A 16 -8.91 -0.34 27.55
CA LYS A 16 -9.55 -0.15 26.27
C LYS A 16 -8.60 -0.49 25.11
N ILE A 17 -7.36 0.00 25.16
CA ILE A 17 -6.34 -0.29 24.14
C ILE A 17 -6.07 -1.80 24.07
N GLU A 18 -5.90 -2.47 25.20
CA GLU A 18 -5.65 -3.91 25.27
C GLU A 18 -6.80 -4.69 24.64
N LYS A 19 -8.04 -4.33 24.96
CA LYS A 19 -9.22 -4.99 24.37
C LYS A 19 -9.36 -4.73 22.88
N GLU A 20 -9.13 -3.51 22.43
CA GLU A 20 -9.28 -3.13 21.02
C GLU A 20 -8.09 -3.61 20.17
N SER A 21 -6.91 -3.82 20.76
CA SER A 21 -5.72 -4.31 20.04
C SER A 21 -5.61 -5.84 19.95
N ALA A 22 -6.47 -6.59 20.63
CA ALA A 22 -6.41 -8.05 20.64
C ALA A 22 -6.42 -8.69 19.23
N PHE A 23 -7.05 -8.05 18.25
CA PHE A 23 -7.03 -8.53 16.86
C PHE A 23 -5.63 -8.46 16.22
N VAL A 24 -4.75 -7.56 16.69
CA VAL A 24 -3.37 -7.42 16.17
C VAL A 24 -2.56 -8.66 16.50
N ASP A 25 -2.76 -9.23 17.71
CA ASP A 25 -2.12 -10.48 18.10
C ASP A 25 -2.59 -11.65 17.23
N ILE A 26 -3.89 -11.68 16.92
CA ILE A 26 -4.47 -12.68 16.03
C ILE A 26 -3.87 -12.54 14.62
N LEU A 27 -3.81 -11.34 14.06
CA LEU A 27 -3.18 -11.08 12.77
C LEU A 27 -1.70 -11.49 12.77
N THR A 28 -0.97 -11.15 13.81
CA THR A 28 0.44 -11.51 13.97
C THR A 28 0.61 -13.03 14.00
N MET A 29 -0.25 -13.74 14.72
CA MET A 29 -0.24 -15.20 14.75
C MET A 29 -0.54 -15.81 13.39
N GLU A 30 -1.54 -15.32 12.68
CA GLU A 30 -1.89 -15.80 11.34
C GLU A 30 -0.75 -15.57 10.34
N MET A 31 -0.13 -14.40 10.37
CA MET A 31 1.02 -14.09 9.52
C MET A 31 2.22 -14.97 9.83
N ASN A 32 2.50 -15.25 11.11
CA ASN A 32 3.62 -16.09 11.53
C ASN A 32 3.46 -17.59 11.16
N LYS A 33 2.26 -18.04 10.83
CA LYS A 33 2.04 -19.41 10.28
C LYS A 33 2.66 -19.56 8.89
N VAL A 34 2.75 -18.49 8.13
CA VAL A 34 3.20 -18.50 6.73
C VAL A 34 4.60 -17.89 6.59
N ILE A 35 4.90 -16.86 7.38
CA ILE A 35 6.12 -16.08 7.26
C ILE A 35 7.04 -16.39 8.45
N VAL A 36 8.18 -16.97 8.16
CA VAL A 36 9.18 -17.33 9.17
C VAL A 36 10.32 -16.32 9.17
N GLY A 37 10.67 -15.80 10.36
CA GLY A 37 11.89 -15.01 10.55
C GLY A 37 11.81 -13.53 10.16
N GLN A 38 10.68 -13.03 9.64
CA GLN A 38 10.51 -11.64 9.18
C GLN A 38 9.70 -10.77 10.16
N LYS A 39 9.99 -10.86 11.46
CA LYS A 39 9.23 -10.15 12.50
C LYS A 39 9.12 -8.64 12.24
N HIS A 40 10.23 -7.98 11.92
CA HIS A 40 10.22 -6.54 11.65
C HIS A 40 9.34 -6.16 10.45
N MET A 41 9.30 -6.97 9.39
CA MET A 41 8.44 -6.71 8.25
C MET A 41 6.97 -6.84 8.64
N ILE A 42 6.60 -7.87 9.42
CA ILE A 42 5.24 -8.06 9.91
C ILE A 42 4.83 -6.87 10.79
N GLU A 43 5.66 -6.48 11.75
CA GLU A 43 5.41 -5.31 12.61
C GLU A 43 5.20 -4.03 11.79
N ARG A 44 6.06 -3.76 10.79
CA ARG A 44 5.93 -2.59 9.92
C ARG A 44 4.66 -2.61 9.09
N LEU A 45 4.27 -3.78 8.56
CA LEU A 45 3.00 -3.94 7.83
C LEU A 45 1.80 -3.65 8.72
N LEU A 46 1.79 -4.13 9.95
CA LEU A 46 0.72 -3.88 10.92
C LEU A 46 0.68 -2.40 11.35
N ILE A 47 1.84 -1.78 11.58
CA ILE A 47 1.91 -0.33 11.87
C ILE A 47 1.38 0.47 10.69
N GLY A 48 1.77 0.15 9.45
CA GLY A 48 1.26 0.80 8.26
C GLY A 48 -0.25 0.64 8.09
N LEU A 49 -0.78 -0.55 8.36
CA LEU A 49 -2.22 -0.82 8.32
C LEU A 49 -2.98 0.01 9.36
N LEU A 50 -2.55 -0.02 10.62
CA LEU A 50 -3.20 0.68 11.73
C LEU A 50 -3.07 2.21 11.62
N GLY A 51 -1.89 2.68 11.18
CA GLY A 51 -1.63 4.10 10.95
C GLY A 51 -2.20 4.62 9.64
N GLN A 52 -2.87 3.75 8.85
CA GLN A 52 -3.37 4.09 7.52
C GLN A 52 -2.30 4.71 6.61
N GLY A 53 -1.05 4.31 6.78
CA GLY A 53 0.11 4.80 6.02
C GLY A 53 0.60 3.79 5.00
N HIS A 54 1.55 4.22 4.19
CA HIS A 54 2.17 3.41 3.15
C HIS A 54 3.63 3.10 3.52
N ILE A 55 4.20 2.07 2.93
CA ILE A 55 5.51 1.54 3.30
C ILE A 55 6.42 1.49 2.09
N LEU A 56 7.64 1.99 2.23
CA LEU A 56 8.71 1.83 1.26
C LEU A 56 9.73 0.83 1.78
N LEU A 57 9.98 -0.23 1.04
CA LEU A 57 10.99 -1.22 1.37
C LEU A 57 12.20 -1.09 0.44
N GLU A 58 13.34 -0.83 1.02
CA GLU A 58 14.62 -0.90 0.34
C GLU A 58 15.28 -2.25 0.60
N GLY A 59 15.70 -2.92 -0.44
CA GLY A 59 16.43 -4.18 -0.27
C GLY A 59 16.39 -5.10 -1.48
N VAL A 60 17.26 -6.10 -1.42
CA VAL A 60 17.44 -7.10 -2.48
C VAL A 60 16.19 -7.97 -2.67
N PRO A 61 16.00 -8.56 -3.86
CA PRO A 61 14.95 -9.53 -4.11
C PRO A 61 15.07 -10.77 -3.19
N GLY A 62 13.94 -11.45 -2.97
CA GLY A 62 13.93 -12.71 -2.20
C GLY A 62 13.53 -12.60 -0.72
N LEU A 63 13.19 -11.42 -0.20
CA LEU A 63 12.81 -11.19 1.21
C LEU A 63 11.33 -11.49 1.54
N ALA A 64 10.68 -12.37 0.80
CA ALA A 64 9.26 -12.72 0.99
C ALA A 64 8.28 -11.52 0.99
N LYS A 65 8.65 -10.39 0.37
CA LYS A 65 7.86 -9.15 0.33
C LYS A 65 6.44 -9.40 -0.19
N THR A 66 6.33 -10.05 -1.34
CA THR A 66 5.03 -10.39 -1.96
C THR A 66 4.20 -11.30 -1.05
N LEU A 67 4.86 -12.31 -0.45
CA LEU A 67 4.19 -13.24 0.45
C LEU A 67 3.63 -12.50 1.68
N SER A 68 4.39 -11.58 2.26
CA SER A 68 3.99 -10.86 3.48
C SER A 68 2.75 -10.00 3.28
N ILE A 69 2.72 -9.16 2.24
CA ILE A 69 1.56 -8.31 2.00
C ILE A 69 0.34 -9.10 1.52
N ASN A 70 0.55 -10.16 0.73
CA ASN A 70 -0.54 -11.05 0.31
C ASN A 70 -1.12 -11.82 1.50
N THR A 71 -0.29 -12.34 2.41
CA THR A 71 -0.76 -13.01 3.63
C THR A 71 -1.57 -12.05 4.51
N LEU A 72 -1.10 -10.79 4.67
CA LEU A 72 -1.86 -9.77 5.39
C LEU A 72 -3.22 -9.51 4.73
N SER A 73 -3.25 -9.35 3.41
CA SER A 73 -4.50 -9.11 2.67
C SER A 73 -5.51 -10.25 2.87
N GLN A 74 -5.05 -11.49 2.86
CA GLN A 74 -5.89 -12.66 3.11
C GLN A 74 -6.41 -12.71 4.56
N ALA A 75 -5.55 -12.40 5.53
CA ALA A 75 -5.92 -12.40 6.94
C ALA A 75 -7.02 -11.37 7.27
N VAL A 76 -7.02 -10.22 6.61
CA VAL A 76 -8.06 -9.19 6.76
C VAL A 76 -9.18 -9.27 5.71
N LYS A 77 -9.15 -10.29 4.84
CA LYS A 77 -10.09 -10.49 3.72
C LYS A 77 -10.16 -9.32 2.75
N GLY A 78 -9.05 -8.63 2.55
CA GLY A 78 -8.90 -7.55 1.58
C GLY A 78 -8.43 -8.06 0.21
N SER A 79 -8.68 -7.29 -0.83
CA SER A 79 -8.16 -7.55 -2.17
C SER A 79 -6.67 -7.23 -2.26
N PHE A 80 -5.94 -8.01 -3.05
CA PHE A 80 -4.50 -7.84 -3.27
C PHE A 80 -4.20 -7.65 -4.76
N SER A 81 -3.28 -6.75 -5.06
CA SER A 81 -2.72 -6.58 -6.40
C SER A 81 -1.21 -6.37 -6.35
N ARG A 82 -0.51 -6.89 -7.35
CA ARG A 82 0.92 -6.66 -7.57
C ARG A 82 1.12 -5.97 -8.91
N VAL A 83 1.88 -4.89 -8.90
CA VAL A 83 2.32 -4.17 -10.09
C VAL A 83 3.83 -4.19 -10.13
N GLN A 84 4.39 -4.79 -11.19
CA GLN A 84 5.82 -4.70 -11.47
C GLN A 84 6.09 -3.41 -12.22
N PHE A 85 6.88 -2.54 -11.66
CA PHE A 85 7.24 -1.28 -12.30
C PHE A 85 8.37 -1.50 -13.30
N THR A 86 8.16 -1.07 -14.55
CA THR A 86 9.08 -1.23 -15.67
C THR A 86 9.21 0.09 -16.44
N PRO A 87 10.27 0.29 -17.23
CA PRO A 87 10.48 1.54 -17.97
C PRO A 87 9.38 1.88 -19.01
N ASP A 88 8.66 0.88 -19.46
CA ASP A 88 7.57 1.00 -20.46
C ASP A 88 6.18 1.15 -19.84
N LEU A 89 6.07 1.06 -18.50
CA LEU A 89 4.79 1.19 -17.81
C LEU A 89 4.20 2.59 -18.00
N LEU A 90 2.90 2.64 -18.23
CA LEU A 90 2.13 3.90 -18.35
C LEU A 90 1.29 4.15 -17.09
N PRO A 91 0.96 5.40 -16.76
CA PRO A 91 0.04 5.72 -15.66
C PRO A 91 -1.29 4.97 -15.77
N ALA A 92 -1.83 4.82 -16.97
CA ALA A 92 -3.07 4.10 -17.24
C ALA A 92 -3.02 2.60 -16.85
N ASP A 93 -1.84 1.99 -16.89
CA ASP A 93 -1.65 0.59 -16.49
C ASP A 93 -1.81 0.41 -14.97
N VAL A 94 -1.54 1.46 -14.20
CA VAL A 94 -1.67 1.47 -12.74
C VAL A 94 -3.05 1.93 -12.30
N VAL A 95 -3.53 3.06 -12.81
CA VAL A 95 -4.78 3.69 -12.36
C VAL A 95 -6.00 3.23 -13.14
N GLY A 96 -5.82 2.75 -14.38
CA GLY A 96 -6.91 2.38 -15.26
C GLY A 96 -7.16 3.40 -16.36
N THR A 97 -8.10 3.10 -17.24
CA THR A 97 -8.36 3.88 -18.45
C THR A 97 -9.79 3.76 -18.93
N LEU A 98 -10.20 4.66 -19.82
CA LEU A 98 -11.41 4.54 -20.60
C LEU A 98 -11.17 3.62 -21.80
N ILE A 99 -12.08 2.67 -22.01
CA ILE A 99 -12.09 1.79 -23.18
C ILE A 99 -13.35 2.07 -23.98
N TYR A 100 -13.19 2.37 -25.25
CA TYR A 100 -14.31 2.51 -26.15
C TYR A 100 -14.90 1.14 -26.52
N ASN A 101 -16.18 0.96 -26.25
CA ASN A 101 -16.94 -0.24 -26.62
C ASN A 101 -17.69 0.00 -27.94
N MET A 102 -17.23 -0.62 -29.01
CA MET A 102 -17.82 -0.47 -30.33
C MET A 102 -19.26 -1.01 -30.42
N LYS A 103 -19.64 -1.98 -29.55
CA LYS A 103 -21.00 -2.57 -29.59
C LYS A 103 -22.05 -1.62 -29.04
N ASP A 104 -21.69 -0.94 -27.94
CA ASP A 104 -22.59 -0.04 -27.22
C ASP A 104 -22.41 1.42 -27.67
N ASN A 105 -21.42 1.69 -28.52
CA ASN A 105 -21.01 3.02 -28.99
C ASN A 105 -20.77 3.99 -27.81
N ASP A 106 -20.13 3.48 -26.72
CA ASP A 106 -19.94 4.18 -25.50
C ASP A 106 -18.57 3.85 -24.87
N PHE A 107 -18.13 4.65 -23.89
CA PHE A 107 -16.92 4.42 -23.14
C PHE A 107 -17.20 3.68 -21.83
N SER A 108 -16.43 2.63 -21.58
CA SER A 108 -16.42 1.92 -20.31
C SER A 108 -15.14 2.17 -19.54
N ILE A 109 -15.23 2.23 -18.22
CA ILE A 109 -14.07 2.43 -17.35
C ILE A 109 -13.50 1.06 -16.99
N LYS A 110 -12.22 0.87 -17.32
CA LYS A 110 -11.43 -0.25 -16.82
C LYS A 110 -10.56 0.22 -15.68
N LYS A 111 -10.91 -0.17 -14.44
CA LYS A 111 -10.13 0.11 -13.26
C LYS A 111 -8.78 -0.61 -13.31
N GLY A 112 -7.72 0.07 -12.89
CA GLY A 112 -6.38 -0.49 -12.79
C GLY A 112 -6.14 -1.26 -11.49
N PRO A 113 -4.96 -1.87 -11.34
CA PRO A 113 -4.60 -2.68 -10.17
C PRO A 113 -4.55 -1.90 -8.86
N ILE A 114 -4.46 -0.58 -8.89
CA ILE A 114 -4.43 0.26 -7.69
C ILE A 114 -5.75 0.27 -6.91
N PHE A 115 -6.84 -0.21 -7.49
CA PHE A 115 -8.14 -0.31 -6.81
C PHE A 115 -8.24 -1.48 -5.83
N ALA A 116 -7.14 -2.19 -5.57
CA ALA A 116 -7.07 -3.18 -4.51
C ALA A 116 -6.80 -2.53 -3.15
N ASN A 117 -7.23 -3.20 -2.06
CA ASN A 117 -6.96 -2.76 -0.69
C ASN A 117 -5.46 -2.79 -0.36
N PHE A 118 -4.75 -3.80 -0.86
CA PHE A 118 -3.32 -4.01 -0.65
C PHE A 118 -2.61 -4.05 -2.00
N VAL A 119 -1.71 -3.12 -2.23
CA VAL A 119 -0.97 -2.99 -3.48
C VAL A 119 0.52 -3.16 -3.22
N LEU A 120 1.14 -4.12 -3.91
CA LEU A 120 2.59 -4.22 -3.99
C LEU A 120 3.06 -3.51 -5.27
N ALA A 121 3.70 -2.36 -5.11
CA ALA A 121 4.40 -1.64 -6.18
C ALA A 121 5.86 -2.09 -6.21
N ASP A 122 6.15 -3.11 -7.02
CA ASP A 122 7.46 -3.75 -7.04
C ASP A 122 8.42 -2.99 -7.97
N GLU A 123 9.61 -2.65 -7.44
CA GLU A 123 10.66 -1.88 -8.13
C GLU A 123 10.18 -0.52 -8.66
N ILE A 124 9.54 0.28 -7.80
CA ILE A 124 8.94 1.58 -8.17
C ILE A 124 9.92 2.53 -8.87
N ASN A 125 11.22 2.43 -8.55
CA ASN A 125 12.29 3.23 -9.14
C ASN A 125 12.63 2.83 -10.60
N ARG A 126 12.04 1.77 -11.17
CA ARG A 126 12.25 1.40 -12.58
C ARG A 126 11.27 2.07 -13.54
N ALA A 127 10.15 2.57 -13.06
CA ALA A 127 9.18 3.25 -13.91
C ALA A 127 9.46 4.76 -14.04
N PRO A 128 9.04 5.38 -15.16
CA PRO A 128 9.15 6.81 -15.37
C PRO A 128 8.47 7.63 -14.27
N ALA A 129 8.96 8.84 -14.02
CA ALA A 129 8.45 9.73 -12.97
C ALA A 129 6.94 9.99 -13.04
N LYS A 130 6.34 9.98 -14.24
CA LYS A 130 4.88 10.14 -14.42
C LYS A 130 4.09 8.99 -13.79
N VAL A 131 4.59 7.75 -13.88
CA VAL A 131 3.95 6.57 -13.30
C VAL A 131 4.10 6.58 -11.78
N GLN A 132 5.30 6.90 -11.30
CA GLN A 132 5.55 7.08 -9.86
C GLN A 132 4.61 8.15 -9.28
N SER A 133 4.49 9.31 -9.95
CA SER A 133 3.60 10.39 -9.51
C SER A 133 2.13 9.96 -9.45
N ALA A 134 1.64 9.19 -10.41
CA ALA A 134 0.27 8.70 -10.41
C ALA A 134 -0.03 7.77 -9.22
N LEU A 135 0.92 6.87 -8.87
CA LEU A 135 0.79 6.03 -7.68
C LEU A 135 0.80 6.88 -6.40
N LEU A 136 1.77 7.81 -6.28
CA LEU A 136 1.94 8.64 -5.09
C LEU A 136 0.78 9.61 -4.87
N GLU A 137 0.17 10.11 -5.95
CA GLU A 137 -1.05 10.92 -5.88
C GLU A 137 -2.22 10.09 -5.34
N ALA A 138 -2.44 8.90 -5.87
CA ALA A 138 -3.47 8.01 -5.40
C ALA A 138 -3.29 7.60 -3.92
N MET A 139 -2.04 7.43 -3.47
CA MET A 139 -1.72 7.16 -2.06
C MET A 139 -2.11 8.34 -1.15
N GLN A 140 -1.87 9.55 -1.61
CA GLN A 140 -2.13 10.77 -0.85
C GLN A 140 -3.62 11.15 -0.83
N GLU A 141 -4.24 11.17 -2.01
CA GLU A 141 -5.62 11.63 -2.18
C GLU A 141 -6.67 10.55 -1.89
N ARG A 142 -6.27 9.27 -1.84
CA ARG A 142 -7.13 8.08 -1.68
C ARG A 142 -8.30 8.06 -2.66
N GLN A 143 -8.08 8.65 -3.81
CA GLN A 143 -9.02 8.69 -4.92
C GLN A 143 -8.28 8.76 -6.26
N ILE A 144 -8.96 8.37 -7.32
CA ILE A 144 -8.43 8.34 -8.68
C ILE A 144 -9.47 8.88 -9.63
N THR A 145 -9.06 9.77 -10.54
CA THR A 145 -9.91 10.27 -11.61
C THR A 145 -9.57 9.56 -12.93
N ILE A 146 -10.57 8.96 -13.57
CA ILE A 146 -10.45 8.33 -14.88
C ILE A 146 -11.49 9.00 -15.81
N GLY A 147 -10.99 9.70 -16.83
CA GLY A 147 -11.84 10.59 -17.63
C GLY A 147 -12.47 11.67 -16.75
N ASP A 148 -13.78 11.74 -16.73
CA ASP A 148 -14.54 12.74 -15.97
C ASP A 148 -15.06 12.19 -14.62
N THR A 149 -14.69 10.96 -14.25
CA THR A 149 -15.22 10.29 -13.05
C THR A 149 -14.13 10.08 -12.01
N THR A 150 -14.40 10.54 -10.78
CA THR A 150 -13.54 10.31 -9.60
C THR A 150 -14.05 9.17 -8.76
N PHE A 151 -13.18 8.24 -8.44
CA PHE A 151 -13.42 7.06 -7.61
C PHE A 151 -12.63 7.14 -6.33
N LYS A 152 -13.28 6.95 -5.20
CA LYS A 152 -12.57 6.73 -3.93
C LYS A 152 -12.00 5.31 -3.91
N LEU A 153 -10.82 5.16 -3.31
CA LEU A 153 -10.23 3.86 -3.04
C LEU A 153 -10.87 3.25 -1.79
N ASP A 154 -11.10 1.93 -1.84
CA ASP A 154 -11.72 1.21 -0.73
C ASP A 154 -10.75 1.08 0.45
N GLU A 155 -11.26 1.24 1.67
CA GLU A 155 -10.47 1.06 2.90
C GLU A 155 -10.53 -0.41 3.40
N PRO A 156 -9.45 -0.90 4.02
CA PRO A 156 -8.15 -0.27 4.17
C PRO A 156 -7.39 -0.18 2.84
N PHE A 157 -6.62 0.90 2.62
CA PHE A 157 -5.78 1.05 1.46
C PHE A 157 -4.32 1.20 1.87
N LEU A 158 -3.52 0.18 1.59
CA LEU A 158 -2.10 0.12 1.93
C LEU A 158 -1.26 -0.21 0.69
N VAL A 159 -0.33 0.68 0.36
CA VAL A 159 0.69 0.44 -0.66
C VAL A 159 2.00 0.07 0.03
N MET A 160 2.56 -1.06 -0.37
CA MET A 160 3.95 -1.42 -0.09
C MET A 160 4.75 -1.27 -1.38
N ALA A 161 5.56 -0.23 -1.46
CA ALA A 161 6.47 -0.04 -2.58
C ALA A 161 7.83 -0.68 -2.27
N THR A 162 8.49 -1.21 -3.29
CA THR A 162 9.86 -1.69 -3.17
C THR A 162 10.79 -0.92 -4.09
N GLN A 163 12.03 -0.73 -3.67
CA GLN A 163 13.09 -0.27 -4.54
C GLN A 163 14.35 -1.11 -4.31
N ASN A 164 15.07 -1.35 -5.41
CA ASN A 164 16.36 -2.02 -5.36
C ASN A 164 17.47 -0.96 -5.41
N PRO A 165 18.22 -0.74 -4.32
CA PRO A 165 19.25 0.27 -4.27
C PRO A 165 20.53 -0.13 -5.05
N VAL A 166 20.67 -1.39 -5.41
CA VAL A 166 21.89 -1.93 -6.07
C VAL A 166 21.85 -1.71 -7.59
N GLU A 167 20.69 -1.74 -8.20
CA GLU A 167 20.51 -1.49 -9.63
C GLU A 167 20.42 0.01 -9.90
N GLN A 168 21.49 0.61 -10.46
CA GLN A 168 21.54 2.02 -10.82
C GLN A 168 21.23 2.27 -12.30
N GLU A 169 21.47 1.31 -13.19
CA GLU A 169 21.16 1.46 -14.61
C GLU A 169 19.65 1.35 -14.89
N GLY A 170 19.11 2.33 -15.63
CA GLY A 170 17.70 2.35 -16.01
C GLY A 170 16.73 2.63 -14.86
N THR A 171 17.20 3.26 -13.78
CA THR A 171 16.36 3.63 -12.63
C THR A 171 16.10 5.14 -12.58
N TYR A 172 14.93 5.47 -12.04
CA TYR A 172 14.48 6.84 -11.76
C TYR A 172 14.31 6.96 -10.24
N PRO A 173 15.33 7.46 -9.51
CA PRO A 173 15.26 7.54 -8.06
C PRO A 173 14.10 8.45 -7.63
N LEU A 174 13.43 8.04 -6.55
CA LEU A 174 12.38 8.86 -5.95
C LEU A 174 13.02 10.11 -5.31
N PRO A 175 12.57 11.32 -5.66
CA PRO A 175 12.95 12.53 -4.92
C PRO A 175 12.56 12.42 -3.43
N GLU A 176 13.31 13.06 -2.55
CA GLU A 176 13.08 13.03 -1.10
C GLU A 176 11.63 13.41 -0.73
N ALA A 177 11.09 14.47 -1.34
CA ALA A 177 9.69 14.87 -1.16
C ALA A 177 8.64 13.81 -1.56
N GLN A 178 9.01 12.83 -2.37
CA GLN A 178 8.16 11.69 -2.72
C GLN A 178 8.34 10.53 -1.74
N VAL A 179 9.53 10.35 -1.20
CA VAL A 179 9.81 9.37 -0.14
C VAL A 179 9.06 9.72 1.15
N ASP A 180 8.90 10.99 1.46
CA ASP A 180 8.15 11.49 2.63
C ASP A 180 6.66 11.12 2.64
N ARG A 181 6.13 10.64 1.52
CA ARG A 181 4.74 10.13 1.43
C ARG A 181 4.58 8.73 2.02
N PHE A 182 5.68 8.05 2.29
CA PHE A 182 5.68 6.76 2.96
C PHE A 182 5.85 6.98 4.47
N MET A 183 4.96 6.39 5.24
CA MET A 183 5.02 6.46 6.71
C MET A 183 6.26 5.75 7.27
N LEU A 184 6.66 4.64 6.62
CA LEU A 184 7.76 3.79 7.03
C LEU A 184 8.71 3.54 5.86
N LYS A 185 10.00 3.52 6.20
CA LYS A 185 11.09 3.15 5.31
C LYS A 185 11.99 2.11 5.99
#